data_914f6c037f76dd839dee3f4c5804bbb2
#
_entry.id   914f6c037f76dd839dee3f4c5804bbb2
#
_cell.length_a   1.000
_cell.length_b   1.000
_cell.length_c   1.000
_cell.angle_alpha   90.00
_cell.angle_beta   90.00
_cell.angle_gamma   90.00
#
_symmetry.space_group_name_H-M   'P 1'
#
loop_
_entity.id
_entity.type
_entity.pdbx_description
1 polymer ?
#
loop_
_entity_poly.entity_id
_entity_poly.type
_entity_poly.pdbx_seq_one_letter_code
_entity_poly.pdbx_strand_id
1 'polypeptide(L)'
;MEIENDFSKGSITKNIMNMAVPMILAQLVNVLYNIIDRIFIGRMPGDAFLALTGVGICLPIISMVMAFANLFGMGGAPLCSIERGRQNCDEAEKIMGNSFLMLVSSGIILTIIGLLIKKPMLYLFGASEMTFLYADQYVTIYLLGNIFVMISLGMNPFINAQGFGRIGMMTVILGAIINIILDPILIFKLDMGVQGAALATIISQSLSAIWVLGFLTGKKAILKLKKSSLRLKKERIKRIIGLGTSGFVMQFTNSLVQIVCNTTLQLYGGDLYVGIMTILNSIREFITMPVQGLTTGAQPVIGFNYGAREYKRVKSSIKFTAITSITYTTLSWLLLLGFPEFFISIFNNDPEVIKAGIPMMRLFYATFFMMALQFTGQTTFVALGKAKHAVFFSTFRKVILVTPLVILLPGFLGLGTNGIFIAEPISQFIGGTACFTTMLFTIRKEIKRNIHRSIVK
;
A
#
# COMPACT_ATOMS: atom_id res chain seq x y z
N MET A 1 -7.60 22.42 27.18
CA MET A 1 -6.79 21.31 26.68
C MET A 1 -6.35 21.67 25.27
N GLU A 2 -5.10 22.08 25.08
CA GLU A 2 -4.57 22.21 23.74
C GLU A 2 -4.64 20.84 23.07
N ILE A 3 -5.29 20.78 21.91
CA ILE A 3 -5.42 19.53 21.15
C ILE A 3 -4.02 19.21 20.63
N GLU A 4 -3.33 18.29 21.30
CA GLU A 4 -2.06 17.73 20.84
C GLU A 4 -2.26 17.25 19.39
N ASN A 5 -1.42 17.70 18.45
CA ASN A 5 -1.54 17.43 17.02
C ASN A 5 -2.75 18.09 16.29
N ASP A 6 -3.07 19.35 16.62
CA ASP A 6 -4.07 20.13 15.89
C ASP A 6 -3.53 20.59 14.51
N PHE A 7 -3.95 19.90 13.45
CA PHE A 7 -3.52 20.22 12.09
C PHE A 7 -4.13 21.52 11.51
N SER A 8 -5.07 22.15 12.22
CA SER A 8 -5.60 23.48 11.84
C SER A 8 -4.64 24.61 12.19
N LYS A 9 -3.61 24.33 12.99
CA LYS A 9 -2.62 25.30 13.46
C LYS A 9 -1.23 25.03 12.88
N GLY A 10 -0.35 25.99 12.98
CA GLY A 10 1.05 25.88 12.58
C GLY A 10 1.28 25.78 11.07
N SER A 11 2.52 25.49 10.69
CA SER A 11 2.93 25.36 9.28
C SER A 11 2.42 24.06 8.67
N ILE A 12 1.78 24.15 7.51
CA ILE A 12 1.28 23.02 6.75
C ILE A 12 2.42 22.08 6.34
N THR A 13 3.53 22.65 5.88
CA THR A 13 4.75 21.90 5.51
C THR A 13 5.23 21.07 6.68
N LYS A 14 5.35 21.67 7.88
CA LYS A 14 5.78 20.98 9.09
C LYS A 14 4.80 19.86 9.48
N ASN A 15 3.50 20.14 9.41
CA ASN A 15 2.47 19.14 9.73
C ASN A 15 2.54 17.93 8.78
N ILE A 16 2.68 18.16 7.48
CA ILE A 16 2.78 17.09 6.48
C ILE A 16 4.10 16.33 6.64
N MET A 17 5.24 17.02 6.77
CA MET A 17 6.56 16.38 6.86
C MET A 17 6.71 15.57 8.15
N ASN A 18 6.15 16.03 9.28
CA ASN A 18 6.13 15.27 10.52
C ASN A 18 5.37 13.93 10.41
N MET A 19 4.44 13.83 9.47
CA MET A 19 3.75 12.58 9.15
C MET A 19 4.44 11.80 8.04
N ALA A 20 4.88 12.48 6.99
CA ALA A 20 5.44 11.86 5.78
C ALA A 20 6.80 11.19 6.04
N VAL A 21 7.71 11.88 6.73
CA VAL A 21 9.06 11.32 6.97
C VAL A 21 9.01 9.99 7.74
N PRO A 22 8.28 9.88 8.86
CA PRO A 22 8.11 8.58 9.53
C PRO A 22 7.50 7.51 8.62
N MET A 23 6.53 7.87 7.77
CA MET A 23 5.90 6.91 6.86
C MET A 23 6.83 6.44 5.76
N ILE A 24 7.67 7.31 5.21
CA ILE A 24 8.72 6.94 4.25
C ILE A 24 9.70 5.96 4.89
N LEU A 25 10.19 6.28 6.10
CA LEU A 25 11.11 5.42 6.83
C LEU A 25 10.49 4.06 7.16
N ALA A 26 9.21 4.03 7.58
CA ALA A 26 8.50 2.77 7.81
C ALA A 26 8.42 1.91 6.55
N GLN A 27 8.16 2.50 5.39
CA GLN A 27 8.13 1.79 4.11
C GLN A 27 9.50 1.20 3.76
N LEU A 28 10.58 1.97 3.92
CA LEU A 28 11.95 1.49 3.68
C LEU A 28 12.30 0.31 4.59
N VAL A 29 11.99 0.43 5.89
CA VAL A 29 12.24 -0.66 6.85
C VAL A 29 11.44 -1.91 6.49
N ASN A 30 10.18 -1.75 6.04
CA ASN A 30 9.34 -2.87 5.64
C ASN A 30 9.92 -3.62 4.43
N VAL A 31 10.45 -2.92 3.45
CA VAL A 31 11.10 -3.55 2.28
C VAL A 31 12.40 -4.26 2.68
N LEU A 32 13.24 -3.61 3.48
CA LEU A 32 14.48 -4.22 3.98
C LEU A 32 14.20 -5.50 4.77
N TYR A 33 13.22 -5.47 5.65
CA TYR A 33 12.79 -6.64 6.41
C TYR A 33 12.34 -7.78 5.49
N ASN A 34 11.50 -7.53 4.49
CA ASN A 34 11.05 -8.56 3.56
C ASN A 34 12.21 -9.18 2.74
N ILE A 35 13.24 -8.39 2.41
CA ILE A 35 14.44 -8.89 1.73
C ILE A 35 15.25 -9.80 2.66
N ILE A 36 15.47 -9.38 3.91
CA ILE A 36 16.24 -10.12 4.91
C ILE A 36 15.56 -11.47 5.23
N ASP A 37 14.25 -11.48 5.43
CA ASP A 37 13.46 -12.70 5.66
C ASP A 37 13.66 -13.73 4.52
N ARG A 38 13.59 -13.28 3.26
CA ARG A 38 13.84 -14.14 2.09
C ARG A 38 15.29 -14.64 2.02
N ILE A 39 16.26 -13.83 2.43
CA ILE A 39 17.68 -14.24 2.50
C ILE A 39 17.85 -15.36 3.53
N PHE A 40 17.21 -15.26 4.69
CA PHE A 40 17.28 -16.31 5.71
C PHE A 40 16.64 -17.61 5.22
N ILE A 41 15.44 -17.56 4.62
CA ILE A 41 14.77 -18.73 4.04
C ILE A 41 15.64 -19.36 2.93
N GLY A 42 16.22 -18.54 2.06
CA GLY A 42 17.07 -19.00 0.95
C GLY A 42 18.44 -19.55 1.39
N ARG A 43 18.82 -19.43 2.67
CA ARG A 43 20.06 -19.98 3.25
C ARG A 43 19.82 -21.11 4.26
N MET A 44 18.60 -21.63 4.32
CA MET A 44 18.28 -22.73 5.22
C MET A 44 19.11 -24.00 4.90
N PRO A 45 19.41 -24.83 5.91
CA PRO A 45 19.94 -26.16 5.67
C PRO A 45 18.94 -27.02 4.89
N GLY A 46 19.42 -27.89 4.00
CA GLY A 46 18.59 -28.76 3.18
C GLY A 46 18.12 -28.09 1.89
N ASP A 47 16.86 -28.33 1.47
CA ASP A 47 16.32 -27.87 0.19
C ASP A 47 15.84 -26.39 0.26
N ALA A 48 16.77 -25.46 0.49
CA ALA A 48 16.49 -24.03 0.60
C ALA A 48 15.73 -23.45 -0.61
N PHE A 49 16.02 -23.97 -1.81
CA PHE A 49 15.32 -23.57 -3.04
C PHE A 49 13.83 -23.96 -3.02
N LEU A 50 13.53 -25.21 -2.60
CA LEU A 50 12.15 -25.68 -2.48
C LEU A 50 11.39 -24.92 -1.37
N ALA A 51 12.07 -24.63 -0.26
CA ALA A 51 11.53 -23.82 0.84
C ALA A 51 11.18 -22.41 0.39
N LEU A 52 12.10 -21.71 -0.28
CA LEU A 52 11.88 -20.36 -0.80
C LEU A 52 10.75 -20.34 -1.85
N THR A 53 10.70 -21.33 -2.72
CA THR A 53 9.64 -21.51 -3.70
C THR A 53 8.30 -21.76 -3.01
N GLY A 54 8.25 -22.62 -1.99
CA GLY A 54 7.05 -22.91 -1.20
C GLY A 54 6.49 -21.66 -0.51
N VAL A 55 7.35 -20.83 0.11
CA VAL A 55 6.94 -19.55 0.69
C VAL A 55 6.46 -18.58 -0.39
N GLY A 56 7.11 -18.57 -1.55
CA GLY A 56 6.68 -17.77 -2.71
C GLY A 56 5.25 -18.10 -3.17
N ILE A 57 4.87 -19.36 -3.14
CA ILE A 57 3.51 -19.82 -3.48
C ILE A 57 2.46 -19.31 -2.46
N CYS A 58 2.85 -19.00 -1.22
CA CYS A 58 1.95 -18.45 -0.20
C CYS A 58 1.66 -16.96 -0.39
N LEU A 59 2.44 -16.23 -1.21
CA LEU A 59 2.29 -14.76 -1.39
C LEU A 59 0.89 -14.30 -1.79
N PRO A 60 0.13 -14.98 -2.64
CA PRO A 60 -1.24 -14.58 -2.95
C PRO A 60 -2.16 -14.62 -1.71
N ILE A 61 -2.02 -15.61 -0.83
CA ILE A 61 -2.79 -15.72 0.43
C ILE A 61 -2.42 -14.57 1.36
N ILE A 62 -1.12 -14.32 1.53
CA ILE A 62 -0.59 -13.20 2.33
C ILE A 62 -1.15 -11.87 1.81
N SER A 63 -1.11 -11.67 0.49
CA SER A 63 -1.61 -10.45 -0.15
C SER A 63 -3.11 -10.26 0.06
N MET A 64 -3.88 -11.35 0.07
CA MET A 64 -5.32 -11.30 0.36
C MET A 64 -5.57 -10.83 1.80
N VAL A 65 -4.86 -11.36 2.78
CA VAL A 65 -4.94 -10.91 4.18
C VAL A 65 -4.62 -9.42 4.31
N MET A 66 -3.53 -8.97 3.66
CA MET A 66 -3.13 -7.55 3.64
C MET A 66 -4.18 -6.65 2.97
N ALA A 67 -4.82 -7.14 1.90
CA ALA A 67 -5.87 -6.40 1.20
C ALA A 67 -7.09 -6.16 2.10
N PHE A 68 -7.51 -7.17 2.88
CA PHE A 68 -8.59 -7.00 3.85
C PHE A 68 -8.19 -6.10 5.04
N ALA A 69 -6.95 -6.20 5.54
CA ALA A 69 -6.44 -5.29 6.55
C ALA A 69 -6.50 -3.82 6.07
N ASN A 70 -6.05 -3.57 4.84
CA ASN A 70 -6.09 -2.26 4.21
C ASN A 70 -7.52 -1.79 3.93
N LEU A 71 -8.44 -2.69 3.53
CA LEU A 71 -9.86 -2.36 3.31
C LEU A 71 -10.47 -1.65 4.52
N PHE A 72 -10.24 -2.17 5.71
CA PHE A 72 -10.83 -1.61 6.94
C PHE A 72 -9.97 -0.52 7.57
N GLY A 73 -8.64 -0.65 7.51
CA GLY A 73 -7.71 0.33 8.07
C GLY A 73 -7.70 1.63 7.26
N MET A 74 -7.39 1.54 5.97
CA MET A 74 -7.34 2.70 5.07
C MET A 74 -8.73 3.22 4.70
N GLY A 75 -9.79 2.42 4.91
CA GLY A 75 -11.18 2.89 4.77
C GLY A 75 -11.64 3.70 5.97
N GLY A 76 -11.27 3.31 7.18
CA GLY A 76 -11.70 3.94 8.43
C GLY A 76 -10.86 5.14 8.86
N ALA A 77 -9.55 5.06 8.76
CA ALA A 77 -8.63 6.09 9.26
C ALA A 77 -8.86 7.50 8.66
N PRO A 78 -9.07 7.67 7.35
CA PRO A 78 -9.40 8.99 6.78
C PRO A 78 -10.73 9.54 7.31
N LEU A 79 -11.73 8.69 7.52
CA LEU A 79 -13.00 9.10 8.11
C LEU A 79 -12.81 9.59 9.54
N CYS A 80 -11.95 8.92 10.33
CA CYS A 80 -11.59 9.39 11.68
C CYS A 80 -10.91 10.75 11.64
N SER A 81 -10.01 11.00 10.69
CA SER A 81 -9.35 12.31 10.54
C SER A 81 -10.37 13.40 10.23
N ILE A 82 -11.36 13.14 9.37
CA ILE A 82 -12.44 14.08 9.04
C ILE A 82 -13.31 14.38 10.28
N GLU A 83 -13.78 13.33 10.98
CA GLU A 83 -14.64 13.49 12.16
C GLU A 83 -13.88 14.18 13.31
N ARG A 84 -12.59 13.90 13.46
CA ARG A 84 -11.72 14.62 14.41
C ARG A 84 -11.60 16.11 14.06
N GLY A 85 -11.45 16.46 12.80
CA GLY A 85 -11.48 17.85 12.34
C GLY A 85 -12.82 18.53 12.59
N ARG A 86 -13.93 17.80 12.57
CA ARG A 86 -15.28 18.25 12.96
C ARG A 86 -15.46 18.38 14.47
N GLN A 87 -14.46 18.04 15.25
CA GLN A 87 -14.50 17.93 16.72
C GLN A 87 -15.50 16.86 17.22
N ASN A 88 -15.86 15.91 16.37
CA ASN A 88 -16.74 14.79 16.69
C ASN A 88 -15.92 13.53 17.03
N CYS A 89 -15.19 13.60 18.16
CA CYS A 89 -14.33 12.51 18.59
C CYS A 89 -15.11 11.23 18.90
N ASP A 90 -16.36 11.32 19.37
CA ASP A 90 -17.23 10.17 19.64
C ASP A 90 -17.53 9.36 18.38
N GLU A 91 -17.88 10.02 17.28
CA GLU A 91 -18.09 9.33 16.00
C GLU A 91 -16.79 8.77 15.43
N ALA A 92 -15.66 9.47 15.57
CA ALA A 92 -14.36 8.98 15.15
C ALA A 92 -13.95 7.70 15.93
N GLU A 93 -14.16 7.65 17.26
CA GLU A 93 -13.92 6.46 18.07
C GLU A 93 -14.84 5.29 17.66
N LYS A 94 -16.11 5.57 17.33
CA LYS A 94 -17.06 4.55 16.85
C LYS A 94 -16.67 4.02 15.46
N ILE A 95 -16.15 4.84 14.56
CA ILE A 95 -15.61 4.41 13.26
C ILE A 95 -14.40 3.49 13.49
N MET A 96 -13.46 3.87 14.35
CA MET A 96 -12.31 3.07 14.72
C MET A 96 -12.73 1.73 15.33
N GLY A 97 -13.69 1.72 16.25
CA GLY A 97 -14.24 0.50 16.88
C GLY A 97 -14.92 -0.43 15.87
N ASN A 98 -15.67 0.13 14.89
CA ASN A 98 -16.26 -0.66 13.80
C ASN A 98 -15.17 -1.28 12.90
N SER A 99 -14.14 -0.51 12.52
CA SER A 99 -13.00 -1.05 11.75
C SER A 99 -12.28 -2.17 12.50
N PHE A 100 -12.06 -2.01 13.81
CA PHE A 100 -11.45 -3.05 14.64
C PHE A 100 -12.28 -4.34 14.64
N LEU A 101 -13.60 -4.26 14.87
CA LEU A 101 -14.47 -5.43 14.83
C LEU A 101 -14.48 -6.10 13.45
N MET A 102 -14.45 -5.30 12.37
CA MET A 102 -14.39 -5.83 11.00
C MET A 102 -13.05 -6.52 10.72
N LEU A 103 -11.93 -5.99 11.23
CA LEU A 103 -10.61 -6.63 11.14
C LEU A 103 -10.59 -7.97 11.88
N VAL A 104 -11.08 -8.01 13.13
CA VAL A 104 -11.13 -9.24 13.93
C VAL A 104 -12.04 -10.28 13.29
N SER A 105 -13.27 -9.91 12.93
CA SER A 105 -14.22 -10.85 12.32
C SER A 105 -13.74 -11.36 10.96
N SER A 106 -13.19 -10.50 10.11
CA SER A 106 -12.61 -10.92 8.84
C SER A 106 -11.36 -11.77 9.03
N GLY A 107 -10.52 -11.49 10.04
CA GLY A 107 -9.38 -12.31 10.38
C GLY A 107 -9.79 -13.73 10.76
N ILE A 108 -10.81 -13.88 11.61
CA ILE A 108 -11.36 -15.20 11.99
C ILE A 108 -11.93 -15.92 10.76
N ILE A 109 -12.71 -15.22 9.94
CA ILE A 109 -13.31 -15.80 8.72
C ILE A 109 -12.22 -16.26 7.76
N LEU A 110 -11.21 -15.42 7.50
CA LEU A 110 -10.10 -15.76 6.60
C LEU A 110 -9.25 -16.93 7.15
N THR A 111 -9.06 -17.01 8.47
CA THR A 111 -8.39 -18.17 9.09
C THR A 111 -9.19 -19.44 8.84
N ILE A 112 -10.49 -19.45 9.17
CA ILE A 112 -11.33 -20.65 9.01
C ILE A 112 -11.40 -21.09 7.55
N ILE A 113 -11.77 -20.17 6.65
CA ILE A 113 -11.86 -20.45 5.22
C ILE A 113 -10.49 -20.88 4.67
N GLY A 114 -9.44 -20.10 4.99
CA GLY A 114 -8.09 -20.36 4.50
C GLY A 114 -7.60 -21.75 4.91
N LEU A 115 -7.78 -22.17 6.16
CA LEU A 115 -7.39 -23.51 6.62
C LEU A 115 -8.19 -24.63 5.95
N LEU A 116 -9.48 -24.42 5.69
CA LEU A 116 -10.32 -25.41 5.01
C LEU A 116 -9.96 -25.62 3.54
N ILE A 117 -9.58 -24.53 2.85
CA ILE A 117 -9.31 -24.58 1.40
C ILE A 117 -7.83 -24.39 1.04
N LYS A 118 -6.90 -24.40 2.03
CA LYS A 118 -5.46 -24.15 1.78
C LYS A 118 -4.88 -25.13 0.75
N LYS A 119 -5.22 -26.42 0.82
CA LYS A 119 -4.69 -27.43 -0.08
C LYS A 119 -5.03 -27.13 -1.55
N PRO A 120 -6.31 -27.01 -1.97
CA PRO A 120 -6.63 -26.67 -3.34
C PRO A 120 -6.09 -25.29 -3.76
N MET A 121 -6.03 -24.29 -2.85
CA MET A 121 -5.45 -22.98 -3.16
C MET A 121 -3.96 -23.06 -3.46
N LEU A 122 -3.18 -23.79 -2.66
CA LEU A 122 -1.74 -23.92 -2.87
C LEU A 122 -1.43 -24.60 -4.21
N TYR A 123 -2.16 -25.67 -4.57
CA TYR A 123 -2.02 -26.30 -5.89
C TYR A 123 -2.44 -25.35 -7.04
N LEU A 124 -3.51 -24.59 -6.86
CA LEU A 124 -3.94 -23.57 -7.83
C LEU A 124 -2.88 -22.47 -8.03
N PHE A 125 -2.12 -22.15 -6.98
CA PHE A 125 -1.04 -21.16 -7.04
C PHE A 125 0.30 -21.75 -7.48
N GLY A 126 0.34 -23.03 -7.88
CA GLY A 126 1.49 -23.65 -8.51
C GLY A 126 2.34 -24.52 -7.58
N ALA A 127 1.78 -24.99 -6.44
CA ALA A 127 2.49 -25.97 -5.62
C ALA A 127 2.66 -27.31 -6.37
N SER A 128 3.88 -27.85 -6.34
CA SER A 128 4.17 -29.23 -6.70
C SER A 128 4.15 -30.12 -5.46
N GLU A 129 4.16 -31.44 -5.63
CA GLU A 129 4.28 -32.38 -4.51
C GLU A 129 5.49 -32.07 -3.60
N MET A 130 6.60 -31.58 -4.17
CA MET A 130 7.82 -31.27 -3.43
C MET A 130 7.73 -29.94 -2.69
N THR A 131 7.09 -28.91 -3.26
CA THR A 131 6.98 -27.58 -2.65
C THR A 131 5.77 -27.46 -1.72
N PHE A 132 4.79 -28.34 -1.86
CA PHE A 132 3.54 -28.33 -1.08
C PHE A 132 3.81 -28.38 0.43
N LEU A 133 4.70 -29.25 0.87
CA LEU A 133 5.00 -29.43 2.29
C LEU A 133 5.48 -28.12 2.92
N TYR A 134 6.40 -27.41 2.26
CA TYR A 134 6.92 -26.13 2.74
C TYR A 134 5.85 -25.04 2.73
N ALA A 135 5.07 -24.98 1.66
CA ALA A 135 3.97 -24.02 1.53
C ALA A 135 2.87 -24.26 2.59
N ASP A 136 2.50 -25.52 2.82
CA ASP A 136 1.47 -25.90 3.80
C ASP A 136 1.90 -25.58 5.23
N GLN A 137 3.15 -25.86 5.58
CA GLN A 137 3.73 -25.54 6.89
C GLN A 137 3.71 -24.03 7.15
N TYR A 138 4.17 -23.23 6.17
CA TYR A 138 4.20 -21.77 6.29
C TYR A 138 2.80 -21.17 6.41
N VAL A 139 1.92 -21.50 5.46
CA VAL A 139 0.59 -20.90 5.39
C VAL A 139 -0.29 -21.28 6.56
N THR A 140 -0.13 -22.48 7.12
CA THR A 140 -0.89 -22.92 8.29
C THR A 140 -0.60 -22.03 9.52
N ILE A 141 0.68 -21.81 9.81
CA ILE A 141 1.11 -20.95 10.93
C ILE A 141 0.68 -19.51 10.67
N TYR A 142 0.89 -19.01 9.43
CA TYR A 142 0.50 -17.67 9.05
C TYR A 142 -1.00 -17.42 9.20
N LEU A 143 -1.86 -18.35 8.78
CA LEU A 143 -3.31 -18.25 8.91
C LEU A 143 -3.78 -18.30 10.37
N LEU A 144 -3.16 -19.12 11.20
CA LEU A 144 -3.49 -19.16 12.65
C LEU A 144 -3.17 -17.84 13.35
N GLY A 145 -2.10 -17.16 12.92
CA GLY A 145 -1.70 -15.86 13.45
C GLY A 145 -2.24 -14.65 12.69
N ASN A 146 -2.98 -14.85 11.60
CA ASN A 146 -3.47 -13.82 10.69
C ASN A 146 -4.21 -12.68 11.41
N ILE A 147 -4.95 -12.95 12.47
CA ILE A 147 -5.66 -11.92 13.24
C ILE A 147 -4.71 -10.83 13.78
N PHE A 148 -3.51 -11.19 14.19
CA PHE A 148 -2.51 -10.24 14.67
C PHE A 148 -1.95 -9.40 13.52
N VAL A 149 -1.73 -10.02 12.36
CA VAL A 149 -1.34 -9.32 11.12
C VAL A 149 -2.39 -8.28 10.74
N MET A 150 -3.67 -8.68 10.74
CA MET A 150 -4.77 -7.77 10.40
C MET A 150 -4.91 -6.62 11.40
N ILE A 151 -4.75 -6.88 12.70
CA ILE A 151 -4.79 -5.82 13.73
C ILE A 151 -3.60 -4.88 13.59
N SER A 152 -2.38 -5.41 13.47
CA SER A 152 -1.16 -4.61 13.32
C SER A 152 -1.26 -3.66 12.12
N LEU A 153 -1.55 -4.20 10.93
CA LEU A 153 -1.63 -3.43 9.68
C LEU A 153 -2.88 -2.55 9.60
N GLY A 154 -4.04 -3.08 10.02
CA GLY A 154 -5.31 -2.39 9.86
C GLY A 154 -5.57 -1.31 10.91
N MET A 155 -5.00 -1.42 12.13
CA MET A 155 -5.19 -0.42 13.17
C MET A 155 -4.08 0.65 13.22
N ASN A 156 -2.90 0.39 12.67
CA ASN A 156 -1.82 1.39 12.59
C ASN A 156 -2.21 2.70 11.86
N PRO A 157 -3.00 2.70 10.77
CA PRO A 157 -3.49 3.92 10.14
C PRO A 157 -4.29 4.84 11.08
N PHE A 158 -4.94 4.31 12.13
CA PHE A 158 -5.67 5.11 13.12
C PHE A 158 -4.74 5.85 14.08
N ILE A 159 -3.53 5.36 14.32
CA ILE A 159 -2.47 6.10 15.02
C ILE A 159 -2.05 7.31 14.17
N ASN A 160 -1.83 7.07 12.89
CA ASN A 160 -1.47 8.10 11.93
C ASN A 160 -2.57 9.16 11.74
N ALA A 161 -3.85 8.73 11.73
CA ALA A 161 -5.02 9.63 11.67
C ALA A 161 -5.11 10.59 12.86
N GLN A 162 -4.50 10.23 13.99
CA GLN A 162 -4.40 11.07 15.19
C GLN A 162 -3.18 12.00 15.18
N GLY A 163 -2.31 11.92 14.17
CA GLY A 163 -1.12 12.75 14.05
C GLY A 163 0.14 12.17 14.70
N PHE A 164 0.10 10.91 15.13
CA PHE A 164 1.23 10.24 15.76
C PHE A 164 2.06 9.41 14.76
N GLY A 165 2.51 10.02 13.66
CA GLY A 165 3.26 9.32 12.60
C GLY A 165 4.52 8.61 13.09
N ARG A 166 5.25 9.18 14.08
CA ARG A 166 6.41 8.52 14.70
C ARG A 166 6.04 7.23 15.42
N ILE A 167 4.89 7.21 16.12
CA ILE A 167 4.42 6.01 16.82
C ILE A 167 3.97 4.96 15.80
N GLY A 168 3.28 5.38 14.73
CA GLY A 168 2.94 4.50 13.61
C GLY A 168 4.16 3.88 12.94
N MET A 169 5.24 4.64 12.74
CA MET A 169 6.51 4.14 12.25
C MET A 169 7.14 3.13 13.22
N MET A 170 7.13 3.42 14.53
CA MET A 170 7.69 2.52 15.55
C MET A 170 6.99 1.16 15.56
N THR A 171 5.70 1.08 15.20
CA THR A 171 5.00 -0.21 15.01
C THR A 171 5.70 -1.09 13.98
N VAL A 172 6.06 -0.50 12.83
CA VAL A 172 6.72 -1.24 11.73
C VAL A 172 8.15 -1.60 12.11
N ILE A 173 8.90 -0.66 12.70
CA ILE A 173 10.30 -0.89 13.14
C ILE A 173 10.34 -2.00 14.20
N LEU A 174 9.44 -1.98 15.18
CA LEU A 174 9.36 -2.99 16.22
C LEU A 174 9.14 -4.39 15.61
N GLY A 175 8.15 -4.51 14.72
CA GLY A 175 7.90 -5.77 14.01
C GLY A 175 9.11 -6.25 13.22
N ALA A 176 9.75 -5.36 12.45
CA ALA A 176 10.91 -5.68 11.64
C ALA A 176 12.13 -6.14 12.49
N ILE A 177 12.45 -5.42 13.56
CA ILE A 177 13.58 -5.77 14.44
C ILE A 177 13.35 -7.13 15.10
N ILE A 178 12.16 -7.36 15.63
CA ILE A 178 11.81 -8.62 16.30
C ILE A 178 11.90 -9.78 15.30
N ASN A 179 11.37 -9.60 14.09
CA ASN A 179 11.43 -10.63 13.07
C ASN A 179 12.89 -10.95 12.67
N ILE A 180 13.71 -9.94 12.38
CA ILE A 180 15.13 -10.12 12.02
C ILE A 180 15.93 -10.84 13.13
N ILE A 181 15.55 -10.64 14.41
CA ILE A 181 16.19 -11.33 15.53
C ILE A 181 15.67 -12.78 15.66
N LEU A 182 14.36 -12.99 15.48
CA LEU A 182 13.73 -14.30 15.66
C LEU A 182 14.00 -15.25 14.51
N ASP A 183 14.09 -14.77 13.27
CA ASP A 183 14.33 -15.60 12.10
C ASP A 183 15.56 -16.49 12.26
N PRO A 184 16.78 -15.98 12.53
CA PRO A 184 17.95 -16.84 12.68
C PRO A 184 17.85 -17.80 13.88
N ILE A 185 17.15 -17.40 14.94
CA ILE A 185 16.96 -18.25 16.13
C ILE A 185 16.02 -19.42 15.80
N LEU A 186 14.86 -19.13 15.20
CA LEU A 186 13.86 -20.15 14.94
C LEU A 186 14.21 -21.01 13.72
N ILE A 187 14.76 -20.41 12.67
CA ILE A 187 15.11 -21.11 11.42
C ILE A 187 16.32 -22.01 11.64
N PHE A 188 17.42 -21.48 12.19
CA PHE A 188 18.71 -22.18 12.23
C PHE A 188 19.01 -22.80 13.58
N LYS A 189 18.85 -22.04 14.71
CA LYS A 189 19.24 -22.53 16.04
C LYS A 189 18.27 -23.57 16.59
N LEU A 190 16.97 -23.39 16.35
CA LEU A 190 15.91 -24.34 16.74
C LEU A 190 15.53 -25.31 15.62
N ASP A 191 16.18 -25.22 14.46
CA ASP A 191 16.01 -26.09 13.29
C ASP A 191 14.53 -26.24 12.83
N MET A 192 13.74 -25.17 13.01
CA MET A 192 12.32 -25.16 12.63
C MET A 192 12.09 -24.86 11.14
N GLY A 193 13.13 -24.49 10.40
CA GLY A 193 13.06 -24.23 8.97
C GLY A 193 11.99 -23.21 8.61
N VAL A 194 11.15 -23.54 7.61
CA VAL A 194 10.05 -22.67 7.12
C VAL A 194 9.00 -22.39 8.19
N GLN A 195 8.75 -23.34 9.11
CA GLN A 195 7.85 -23.12 10.24
C GLN A 195 8.40 -22.04 11.17
N GLY A 196 9.73 -22.01 11.36
CA GLY A 196 10.43 -20.96 12.14
C GLY A 196 10.23 -19.58 11.55
N ALA A 197 10.38 -19.41 10.24
CA ALA A 197 10.14 -18.15 9.53
C ALA A 197 8.67 -17.67 9.69
N ALA A 198 7.71 -18.58 9.50
CA ALA A 198 6.30 -18.24 9.71
C ALA A 198 6.01 -17.83 11.15
N LEU A 199 6.57 -18.55 12.12
CA LEU A 199 6.38 -18.26 13.54
C LEU A 199 7.02 -16.94 13.96
N ALA A 200 8.24 -16.65 13.46
CA ALA A 200 8.92 -15.36 13.67
C ALA A 200 8.05 -14.19 13.15
N THR A 201 7.49 -14.34 11.96
CA THR A 201 6.56 -13.36 11.37
C THR A 201 5.35 -13.16 12.27
N ILE A 202 4.69 -14.21 12.74
CA ILE A 202 3.48 -14.09 13.57
C ILE A 202 3.78 -13.53 14.95
N ILE A 203 4.89 -13.90 15.58
CA ILE A 203 5.30 -13.32 16.87
C ILE A 203 5.58 -11.83 16.74
N SER A 204 6.33 -11.41 15.70
CA SER A 204 6.61 -9.99 15.46
C SER A 204 5.36 -9.18 15.15
N GLN A 205 4.42 -9.73 14.37
CA GLN A 205 3.14 -9.08 14.12
C GLN A 205 2.23 -9.05 15.37
N SER A 206 2.31 -10.07 16.23
CA SER A 206 1.58 -10.09 17.51
C SER A 206 2.07 -8.98 18.44
N LEU A 207 3.38 -8.80 18.57
CA LEU A 207 3.97 -7.72 19.35
C LEU A 207 3.66 -6.34 18.77
N SER A 208 3.67 -6.20 17.44
CA SER A 208 3.20 -4.99 16.76
C SER A 208 1.72 -4.71 17.03
N ALA A 209 0.87 -5.74 17.00
CA ALA A 209 -0.56 -5.61 17.33
C ALA A 209 -0.78 -5.17 18.79
N ILE A 210 -0.04 -5.76 19.72
CA ILE A 210 -0.07 -5.37 21.14
C ILE A 210 0.37 -3.91 21.32
N TRP A 211 1.42 -3.49 20.63
CA TRP A 211 1.88 -2.10 20.62
C TRP A 211 0.80 -1.13 20.12
N VAL A 212 0.18 -1.44 18.98
CA VAL A 212 -0.89 -0.64 18.39
C VAL A 212 -2.10 -0.55 19.32
N LEU A 213 -2.57 -1.68 19.85
CA LEU A 213 -3.71 -1.71 20.77
C LEU A 213 -3.37 -1.01 22.08
N GLY A 214 -2.17 -1.23 22.62
CA GLY A 214 -1.70 -0.55 23.83
C GLY A 214 -1.69 0.96 23.70
N PHE A 215 -1.29 1.48 22.52
CA PHE A 215 -1.38 2.92 22.24
C PHE A 215 -2.85 3.37 22.12
N LEU A 216 -3.67 2.69 21.32
CA LEU A 216 -5.05 3.11 21.03
C LEU A 216 -6.00 2.97 22.26
N THR A 217 -5.65 2.15 23.23
CA THR A 217 -6.37 2.05 24.51
C THR A 217 -5.74 2.91 25.61
N GLY A 218 -4.52 3.40 25.39
CA GLY A 218 -3.71 4.12 26.36
C GLY A 218 -4.13 5.58 26.59
N LYS A 219 -3.46 6.23 27.55
CA LYS A 219 -3.75 7.62 27.94
C LYS A 219 -3.27 8.65 26.90
N LYS A 220 -2.27 8.31 26.08
CA LYS A 220 -1.68 9.19 25.06
C LYS A 220 -2.52 9.31 23.79
N ALA A 221 -3.42 8.35 23.51
CA ALA A 221 -4.29 8.40 22.36
C ALA A 221 -5.37 9.48 22.52
N ILE A 222 -5.55 10.30 21.47
CA ILE A 222 -6.62 11.30 21.36
C ILE A 222 -7.96 10.59 21.17
N LEU A 223 -8.00 9.64 20.23
CA LEU A 223 -9.14 8.75 19.97
C LEU A 223 -8.85 7.40 20.64
N LYS A 224 -9.70 6.98 21.53
CA LYS A 224 -9.51 5.73 22.27
C LYS A 224 -10.41 4.62 21.76
N LEU A 225 -9.82 3.44 21.66
CA LEU A 225 -10.59 2.23 21.37
C LEU A 225 -11.28 1.78 22.68
N LYS A 226 -12.57 2.11 22.80
CA LYS A 226 -13.40 1.83 24.00
C LYS A 226 -14.36 0.68 23.71
N LYS A 227 -14.71 -0.08 24.74
CA LYS A 227 -15.75 -1.14 24.64
C LYS A 227 -17.09 -0.60 24.13
N SER A 228 -17.46 0.63 24.53
CA SER A 228 -18.67 1.33 24.07
C SER A 228 -18.69 1.61 22.56
N SER A 229 -17.52 1.73 21.93
CA SER A 229 -17.36 1.98 20.48
C SER A 229 -17.44 0.68 19.66
N LEU A 230 -17.44 -0.48 20.29
CA LEU A 230 -17.47 -1.81 19.66
C LEU A 230 -18.91 -2.24 19.34
N ARG A 231 -19.61 -1.44 18.55
CA ARG A 231 -20.96 -1.77 18.07
C ARG A 231 -21.04 -1.54 16.56
N LEU A 232 -21.20 -2.61 15.80
CA LEU A 232 -21.33 -2.54 14.35
C LEU A 232 -22.59 -1.76 13.98
N LYS A 233 -22.42 -0.73 13.13
CA LYS A 233 -23.53 0.04 12.56
C LYS A 233 -23.41 0.03 11.04
N LYS A 234 -24.47 -0.42 10.35
CA LYS A 234 -24.50 -0.61 8.90
C LYS A 234 -24.03 0.63 8.12
N GLU A 235 -24.38 1.83 8.55
CA GLU A 235 -23.97 3.08 7.90
C GLU A 235 -22.45 3.30 7.99
N ARG A 236 -21.82 3.01 9.16
CA ARG A 236 -20.37 3.12 9.33
C ARG A 236 -19.65 2.09 8.51
N ILE A 237 -20.13 0.83 8.56
CA ILE A 237 -19.59 -0.27 7.74
C ILE A 237 -19.60 0.13 6.26
N LYS A 238 -20.73 0.64 5.75
CA LYS A 238 -20.85 1.07 4.34
C LYS A 238 -19.86 2.21 3.99
N ARG A 239 -19.65 3.16 4.89
CA ARG A 239 -18.67 4.25 4.70
C ARG A 239 -17.25 3.72 4.69
N ILE A 240 -16.89 2.86 5.64
CA ILE A 240 -15.54 2.26 5.79
C ILE A 240 -15.24 1.42 4.55
N ILE A 241 -16.09 0.43 4.22
CA ILE A 241 -15.91 -0.42 3.04
C ILE A 241 -15.86 0.43 1.77
N GLY A 242 -16.81 1.38 1.61
CA GLY A 242 -16.86 2.21 0.41
C GLY A 242 -15.56 2.96 0.14
N LEU A 243 -14.90 3.50 1.18
CA LEU A 243 -13.64 4.21 1.01
C LEU A 243 -12.46 3.25 0.88
N GLY A 244 -12.43 2.18 1.67
CA GLY A 244 -11.35 1.18 1.66
C GLY A 244 -11.33 0.33 0.39
N THR A 245 -12.48 0.16 -0.29
CA THR A 245 -12.56 -0.53 -1.58
C THR A 245 -11.60 0.08 -2.61
N SER A 246 -11.29 1.37 -2.54
CA SER A 246 -10.34 1.99 -3.46
C SER A 246 -8.94 1.40 -3.35
N GLY A 247 -8.44 1.17 -2.15
CA GLY A 247 -7.15 0.53 -1.91
C GLY A 247 -7.17 -0.96 -2.23
N PHE A 248 -8.26 -1.64 -1.86
CA PHE A 248 -8.46 -3.06 -2.17
C PHE A 248 -8.46 -3.32 -3.69
N VAL A 249 -9.26 -2.57 -4.45
CA VAL A 249 -9.32 -2.66 -5.92
C VAL A 249 -7.97 -2.30 -6.54
N MET A 250 -7.29 -1.29 -6.03
CA MET A 250 -5.96 -0.93 -6.53
C MET A 250 -4.95 -2.07 -6.37
N GLN A 251 -4.93 -2.75 -5.25
CA GLN A 251 -4.05 -3.90 -5.01
C GLN A 251 -4.37 -5.06 -5.95
N PHE A 252 -5.65 -5.41 -6.04
CA PHE A 252 -6.11 -6.49 -6.93
C PHE A 252 -5.81 -6.20 -8.40
N THR A 253 -6.09 -4.98 -8.85
CA THR A 253 -5.85 -4.59 -10.25
C THR A 253 -4.35 -4.50 -10.58
N ASN A 254 -3.48 -4.14 -9.63
CA ASN A 254 -2.04 -4.20 -9.84
C ASN A 254 -1.57 -5.64 -10.15
N SER A 255 -2.03 -6.61 -9.38
CA SER A 255 -1.71 -8.03 -9.62
C SER A 255 -2.24 -8.52 -10.96
N LEU A 256 -3.47 -8.14 -11.32
CA LEU A 256 -4.06 -8.48 -12.62
C LEU A 256 -3.23 -7.93 -13.79
N VAL A 257 -2.88 -6.65 -13.72
CA VAL A 257 -2.05 -6.00 -14.77
C VAL A 257 -0.69 -6.69 -14.87
N GLN A 258 -0.07 -7.05 -13.76
CA GLN A 258 1.23 -7.73 -13.78
C GLN A 258 1.14 -9.10 -14.46
N ILE A 259 0.08 -9.88 -14.19
CA ILE A 259 -0.15 -11.16 -14.88
C ILE A 259 -0.31 -10.93 -16.38
N VAL A 260 -1.18 -10.01 -16.79
CA VAL A 260 -1.40 -9.69 -18.21
C VAL A 260 -0.12 -9.21 -18.89
N CYS A 261 0.65 -8.33 -18.25
CA CYS A 261 1.93 -7.87 -18.78
C CYS A 261 2.91 -9.02 -18.97
N ASN A 262 3.10 -9.87 -17.96
CA ASN A 262 4.04 -10.98 -18.03
C ASN A 262 3.63 -12.00 -19.10
N THR A 263 2.34 -12.36 -19.16
CA THR A 263 1.83 -13.32 -20.17
C THR A 263 2.01 -12.77 -21.59
N THR A 264 1.72 -11.47 -21.79
CA THR A 264 1.87 -10.85 -23.11
C THR A 264 3.35 -10.69 -23.47
N LEU A 265 4.22 -10.33 -22.52
CA LEU A 265 5.67 -10.25 -22.76
C LEU A 265 6.26 -11.61 -23.10
N GLN A 266 5.81 -12.68 -22.44
CA GLN A 266 6.25 -14.04 -22.75
C GLN A 266 5.95 -14.42 -24.21
N LEU A 267 4.78 -14.01 -24.73
CA LEU A 267 4.35 -14.27 -26.09
C LEU A 267 5.20 -13.52 -27.15
N TYR A 268 5.55 -12.23 -26.89
CA TYR A 268 6.17 -11.36 -27.86
C TYR A 268 7.69 -11.22 -27.71
N GLY A 269 8.25 -11.48 -26.52
CA GLY A 269 9.65 -11.22 -26.22
C GLY A 269 10.37 -12.28 -25.41
N GLY A 270 9.64 -13.32 -24.95
CA GLY A 270 10.20 -14.41 -24.16
C GLY A 270 10.71 -13.98 -22.77
N ASP A 271 11.49 -14.87 -22.14
CA ASP A 271 11.97 -14.72 -20.77
C ASP A 271 12.82 -13.48 -20.54
N LEU A 272 13.60 -13.06 -21.56
CA LEU A 272 14.44 -11.87 -21.49
C LEU A 272 13.62 -10.62 -21.12
N TYR A 273 12.53 -10.37 -21.83
CA TYR A 273 11.70 -9.17 -21.61
C TYR A 273 10.82 -9.27 -20.39
N VAL A 274 10.41 -10.46 -19.96
CA VAL A 274 9.76 -10.68 -18.65
C VAL A 274 10.74 -10.36 -17.52
N GLY A 275 12.02 -10.77 -17.65
CA GLY A 275 13.07 -10.42 -16.71
C GLY A 275 13.34 -8.91 -16.65
N ILE A 276 13.42 -8.24 -17.80
CA ILE A 276 13.56 -6.78 -17.88
C ILE A 276 12.38 -6.10 -17.20
N MET A 277 11.14 -6.50 -17.47
CA MET A 277 9.95 -5.92 -16.83
C MET A 277 9.98 -6.09 -15.31
N THR A 278 10.47 -7.22 -14.82
CA THR A 278 10.62 -7.47 -13.37
C THR A 278 11.63 -6.51 -12.75
N ILE A 279 12.78 -6.27 -13.40
CA ILE A 279 13.78 -5.29 -12.99
C ILE A 279 13.16 -3.88 -12.93
N LEU A 280 12.47 -3.47 -14.02
CA LEU A 280 11.84 -2.15 -14.08
C LEU A 280 10.76 -1.97 -13.01
N ASN A 281 9.93 -2.99 -12.75
CA ASN A 281 8.95 -2.94 -11.67
C ASN A 281 9.60 -2.81 -10.29
N SER A 282 10.73 -3.48 -10.06
CA SER A 282 11.48 -3.38 -8.78
C SER A 282 12.06 -1.97 -8.59
N ILE A 283 12.65 -1.40 -9.63
CA ILE A 283 13.12 0.00 -9.62
C ILE A 283 11.94 0.95 -9.34
N ARG A 284 10.80 0.74 -10.00
CA ARG A 284 9.59 1.56 -9.80
C ARG A 284 9.10 1.50 -8.35
N GLU A 285 9.03 0.31 -7.78
CA GLU A 285 8.58 0.12 -6.40
C GLU A 285 9.44 0.94 -5.43
N PHE A 286 10.77 0.83 -5.55
CA PHE A 286 11.70 1.55 -4.71
C PHE A 286 11.59 3.07 -4.84
N ILE A 287 11.55 3.58 -6.08
CA ILE A 287 11.50 5.03 -6.35
C ILE A 287 10.13 5.63 -6.00
N THR A 288 9.05 4.86 -6.01
CA THR A 288 7.71 5.39 -5.65
C THR A 288 7.47 5.49 -4.15
N MET A 289 8.25 4.81 -3.31
CA MET A 289 8.07 4.82 -1.84
C MET A 289 8.05 6.22 -1.21
N PRO A 290 8.96 7.16 -1.56
CA PRO A 290 8.92 8.50 -0.98
C PRO A 290 7.64 9.26 -1.33
N VAL A 291 7.13 9.11 -2.54
CA VAL A 291 5.86 9.75 -2.96
C VAL A 291 4.68 9.11 -2.23
N GLN A 292 4.66 7.79 -2.08
CA GLN A 292 3.62 7.08 -1.33
C GLN A 292 3.64 7.50 0.15
N GLY A 293 4.80 7.58 0.76
CA GLY A 293 4.95 8.04 2.15
C GLY A 293 4.52 9.50 2.32
N LEU A 294 4.89 10.39 1.38
CA LEU A 294 4.48 11.78 1.38
C LEU A 294 2.95 11.93 1.25
N THR A 295 2.35 11.25 0.29
CA THR A 295 0.90 11.35 0.05
C THR A 295 0.10 10.71 1.17
N THR A 296 0.54 9.58 1.71
CA THR A 296 -0.07 8.93 2.88
C THR A 296 0.05 9.81 4.13
N GLY A 297 1.19 10.48 4.32
CA GLY A 297 1.39 11.44 5.42
C GLY A 297 0.57 12.72 5.29
N ALA A 298 0.30 13.17 4.07
CA ALA A 298 -0.56 14.33 3.81
C ALA A 298 -2.05 14.01 4.05
N GLN A 299 -2.46 12.76 3.91
CA GLN A 299 -3.86 12.33 3.99
C GLN A 299 -4.57 12.73 5.30
N PRO A 300 -4.04 12.45 6.51
CA PRO A 300 -4.66 12.87 7.76
C PRO A 300 -4.72 14.40 7.92
N VAL A 301 -3.70 15.11 7.43
CA VAL A 301 -3.66 16.59 7.48
C VAL A 301 -4.75 17.20 6.59
N ILE A 302 -4.90 16.69 5.37
CA ILE A 302 -5.96 17.12 4.43
C ILE A 302 -7.34 16.79 4.99
N GLY A 303 -7.55 15.56 5.49
CA GLY A 303 -8.83 15.08 6.02
C GLY A 303 -9.27 15.86 7.26
N PHE A 304 -8.35 16.12 8.18
CA PHE A 304 -8.61 16.93 9.38
C PHE A 304 -9.04 18.37 9.02
N ASN A 305 -8.25 19.05 8.18
CA ASN A 305 -8.55 20.42 7.77
C ASN A 305 -9.86 20.51 6.98
N TYR A 306 -10.19 19.46 6.20
CA TYR A 306 -11.48 19.37 5.51
C TYR A 306 -12.63 19.22 6.51
N GLY A 307 -12.49 18.40 7.53
CA GLY A 307 -13.47 18.25 8.63
C GLY A 307 -13.65 19.54 9.40
N ALA A 308 -12.57 20.26 9.72
CA ALA A 308 -12.55 21.55 10.40
C ALA A 308 -13.06 22.72 9.54
N ARG A 309 -13.39 22.50 8.26
CA ARG A 309 -13.78 23.52 7.28
C ARG A 309 -12.70 24.55 6.95
N GLU A 310 -11.44 24.26 7.29
CA GLU A 310 -10.27 25.08 6.98
C GLU A 310 -9.85 24.92 5.52
N TYR A 311 -10.69 25.35 4.57
CA TYR A 311 -10.51 25.11 3.14
C TYR A 311 -9.26 25.75 2.53
N LYS A 312 -8.80 26.88 3.11
CA LYS A 312 -7.53 27.50 2.70
C LYS A 312 -6.37 26.55 2.98
N ARG A 313 -6.38 25.91 4.17
CA ARG A 313 -5.35 24.92 4.56
C ARG A 313 -5.46 23.64 3.74
N VAL A 314 -6.67 23.17 3.42
CA VAL A 314 -6.87 22.04 2.50
C VAL A 314 -6.20 22.31 1.14
N LYS A 315 -6.46 23.47 0.52
CA LYS A 315 -5.82 23.85 -0.76
C LYS A 315 -4.30 23.90 -0.66
N SER A 316 -3.79 24.53 0.41
CA SER A 316 -2.34 24.66 0.62
C SER A 316 -1.68 23.30 0.88
N SER A 317 -2.35 22.38 1.60
CA SER A 317 -1.85 21.03 1.83
C SER A 317 -1.78 20.24 0.51
N ILE A 318 -2.83 20.32 -0.32
CA ILE A 318 -2.85 19.65 -1.63
C ILE A 318 -1.78 20.25 -2.55
N LYS A 319 -1.65 21.59 -2.58
CA LYS A 319 -0.64 22.30 -3.38
C LYS A 319 0.77 21.87 -2.96
N PHE A 320 1.06 21.85 -1.65
CA PHE A 320 2.36 21.41 -1.14
C PHE A 320 2.65 19.96 -1.53
N THR A 321 1.71 19.04 -1.30
CA THR A 321 1.85 17.62 -1.66
C THR A 321 2.07 17.45 -3.16
N ALA A 322 1.30 18.15 -3.99
CA ALA A 322 1.44 18.09 -5.45
C ALA A 322 2.82 18.59 -5.92
N ILE A 323 3.23 19.78 -5.47
CA ILE A 323 4.52 20.35 -5.88
C ILE A 323 5.67 19.45 -5.44
N THR A 324 5.71 19.02 -4.18
CA THR A 324 6.78 18.16 -3.68
C THR A 324 6.81 16.82 -4.39
N SER A 325 5.64 16.20 -4.64
CA SER A 325 5.55 14.94 -5.41
C SER A 325 6.03 15.12 -6.85
N ILE A 326 5.59 16.18 -7.55
CA ILE A 326 5.99 16.46 -8.93
C ILE A 326 7.50 16.72 -9.01
N THR A 327 8.04 17.54 -8.11
CA THR A 327 9.49 17.83 -8.06
C THR A 327 10.29 16.54 -7.88
N TYR A 328 9.92 15.72 -6.89
CA TYR A 328 10.60 14.46 -6.64
C TYR A 328 10.52 13.50 -7.84
N THR A 329 9.31 13.28 -8.39
CA THR A 329 9.13 12.36 -9.52
C THR A 329 9.80 12.86 -10.79
N THR A 330 9.88 14.18 -11.00
CA THR A 330 10.61 14.77 -12.14
C THR A 330 12.12 14.57 -11.99
N LEU A 331 12.68 14.80 -10.80
CA LEU A 331 14.09 14.54 -10.53
C LEU A 331 14.41 13.05 -10.70
N SER A 332 13.58 12.16 -10.15
CA SER A 332 13.71 10.71 -10.33
C SER A 332 13.62 10.31 -11.81
N TRP A 333 12.70 10.89 -12.55
CA TRP A 333 12.54 10.69 -13.99
C TRP A 333 13.79 11.06 -14.78
N LEU A 334 14.38 12.23 -14.50
CA LEU A 334 15.64 12.67 -15.14
C LEU A 334 16.79 11.72 -14.83
N LEU A 335 16.90 11.22 -13.59
CA LEU A 335 17.92 10.25 -13.21
C LEU A 335 17.73 8.91 -13.91
N LEU A 336 16.49 8.40 -13.98
CA LEU A 336 16.18 7.12 -14.63
C LEU A 336 16.46 7.15 -16.14
N LEU A 337 16.13 8.24 -16.81
CA LEU A 337 16.37 8.39 -18.26
C LEU A 337 17.83 8.74 -18.57
N GLY A 338 18.52 9.44 -17.66
CA GLY A 338 19.92 9.84 -17.82
C GLY A 338 20.91 8.71 -17.57
N PHE A 339 20.60 7.83 -16.60
CA PHE A 339 21.51 6.76 -16.15
C PHE A 339 20.83 5.37 -16.16
N PRO A 340 20.17 4.95 -17.27
CA PRO A 340 19.41 3.70 -17.28
C PRO A 340 20.29 2.47 -17.06
N GLU A 341 21.50 2.45 -17.59
CA GLU A 341 22.46 1.37 -17.42
C GLU A 341 22.82 1.14 -15.95
N PHE A 342 23.08 2.20 -15.21
CA PHE A 342 23.38 2.12 -13.78
C PHE A 342 22.24 1.45 -12.99
N PHE A 343 20.99 1.84 -13.24
CA PHE A 343 19.85 1.28 -12.52
C PHE A 343 19.60 -0.20 -12.86
N ILE A 344 19.80 -0.59 -14.12
CA ILE A 344 19.63 -1.99 -14.55
C ILE A 344 20.75 -2.85 -13.97
N SER A 345 22.01 -2.37 -13.98
CA SER A 345 23.17 -3.09 -13.50
C SER A 345 23.15 -3.39 -11.99
N ILE A 346 22.37 -2.62 -11.20
CA ILE A 346 22.11 -2.96 -9.79
C ILE A 346 21.48 -4.35 -9.65
N PHE A 347 20.65 -4.76 -10.62
CA PHE A 347 19.90 -6.01 -10.57
C PHE A 347 20.51 -7.11 -11.42
N ASN A 348 21.11 -6.77 -12.56
CA ASN A 348 21.70 -7.75 -13.47
C ASN A 348 22.83 -7.11 -14.30
N ASN A 349 23.98 -7.80 -14.33
CA ASN A 349 25.17 -7.35 -15.07
C ASN A 349 25.32 -8.01 -16.44
N ASP A 350 24.35 -8.81 -16.89
CA ASP A 350 24.39 -9.44 -18.21
C ASP A 350 24.30 -8.37 -19.31
N PRO A 351 25.30 -8.32 -20.25
CA PRO A 351 25.32 -7.33 -21.32
C PRO A 351 24.08 -7.38 -22.24
N GLU A 352 23.47 -8.55 -22.41
CA GLU A 352 22.26 -8.72 -23.22
C GLU A 352 21.06 -8.07 -22.53
N VAL A 353 20.91 -8.29 -21.21
CA VAL A 353 19.84 -7.69 -20.39
C VAL A 353 20.01 -6.17 -20.35
N ILE A 354 21.21 -5.66 -20.19
CA ILE A 354 21.49 -4.21 -20.15
C ILE A 354 21.15 -3.58 -21.51
N LYS A 355 21.67 -4.16 -22.61
CA LYS A 355 21.47 -3.63 -23.96
C LYS A 355 19.99 -3.60 -24.35
N ALA A 356 19.24 -4.66 -24.08
CA ALA A 356 17.80 -4.72 -24.34
C ALA A 356 16.98 -3.88 -23.34
N GLY A 357 17.42 -3.78 -22.08
CA GLY A 357 16.72 -3.10 -21.02
C GLY A 357 16.75 -1.58 -21.10
N ILE A 358 17.86 -0.97 -21.61
CA ILE A 358 17.99 0.50 -21.71
C ILE A 358 16.85 1.14 -22.52
N PRO A 359 16.55 0.71 -23.78
CA PRO A 359 15.44 1.27 -24.54
C PRO A 359 14.09 1.00 -23.87
N MET A 360 13.88 -0.17 -23.28
CA MET A 360 12.65 -0.51 -22.57
C MET A 360 12.45 0.37 -21.32
N MET A 361 13.52 0.65 -20.58
CA MET A 361 13.48 1.53 -19.44
C MET A 361 13.09 2.96 -19.84
N ARG A 362 13.65 3.47 -20.92
CA ARG A 362 13.31 4.81 -21.44
C ARG A 362 11.85 4.89 -21.86
N LEU A 363 11.32 3.85 -22.52
CA LEU A 363 9.91 3.76 -22.89
C LEU A 363 9.02 3.69 -21.66
N PHE A 364 9.30 2.76 -20.74
CA PHE A 364 8.48 2.49 -19.56
C PHE A 364 8.35 3.69 -18.61
N TYR A 365 9.44 4.45 -18.46
CA TYR A 365 9.47 5.63 -17.61
C TYR A 365 9.22 6.96 -18.33
N ALA A 366 8.89 6.97 -19.63
CA ALA A 366 8.76 8.19 -20.44
C ALA A 366 7.90 9.30 -19.79
N THR A 367 6.86 8.94 -19.08
CA THR A 367 5.96 9.89 -18.39
C THR A 367 5.90 9.70 -16.87
N PHE A 368 6.95 9.15 -16.28
CA PHE A 368 6.97 8.81 -14.84
C PHE A 368 6.62 9.98 -13.92
N PHE A 369 7.01 11.21 -14.28
CA PHE A 369 6.66 12.42 -13.52
C PHE A 369 5.15 12.65 -13.40
N MET A 370 4.33 12.16 -14.33
CA MET A 370 2.85 12.23 -14.28
C MET A 370 2.25 11.38 -13.16
N MET A 371 3.00 10.41 -12.64
CA MET A 371 2.57 9.55 -11.54
C MET A 371 2.25 10.35 -10.27
N ALA A 372 2.97 11.46 -10.03
CA ALA A 372 2.69 12.38 -8.92
C ALA A 372 1.25 12.92 -8.95
N LEU A 373 0.73 13.20 -10.14
CA LEU A 373 -0.63 13.70 -10.33
C LEU A 373 -1.66 12.65 -9.91
N GLN A 374 -1.44 11.39 -10.30
CA GLN A 374 -2.29 10.28 -9.93
C GLN A 374 -2.31 10.07 -8.40
N PHE A 375 -1.13 9.99 -7.77
CA PHE A 375 -1.03 9.78 -6.33
C PHE A 375 -1.65 10.94 -5.54
N THR A 376 -1.35 12.18 -5.90
CA THR A 376 -1.91 13.37 -5.22
C THR A 376 -3.42 13.43 -5.38
N GLY A 377 -3.94 13.19 -6.60
CA GLY A 377 -5.37 13.21 -6.87
C GLY A 377 -6.13 12.14 -6.08
N GLN A 378 -5.63 10.91 -6.14
CA GLN A 378 -6.25 9.77 -5.47
C GLN A 378 -6.22 9.88 -3.94
N THR A 379 -5.06 10.25 -3.38
CA THR A 379 -4.92 10.50 -1.93
C THR A 379 -5.87 11.60 -1.46
N THR A 380 -6.03 12.66 -2.26
CA THR A 380 -6.96 13.74 -1.93
C THR A 380 -8.40 13.24 -1.93
N PHE A 381 -8.84 12.43 -2.91
CA PHE A 381 -10.17 11.84 -2.89
C PHE A 381 -10.41 10.98 -1.66
N VAL A 382 -9.44 10.17 -1.26
CA VAL A 382 -9.52 9.35 -0.04
C VAL A 382 -9.58 10.24 1.21
N ALA A 383 -8.72 11.25 1.31
CA ALA A 383 -8.68 12.19 2.44
C ALA A 383 -9.99 12.98 2.60
N LEU A 384 -10.69 13.29 1.50
CA LEU A 384 -11.98 13.96 1.50
C LEU A 384 -13.17 13.00 1.67
N GLY A 385 -12.94 11.69 1.82
CA GLY A 385 -13.99 10.68 1.93
C GLY A 385 -14.78 10.45 0.62
N LYS A 386 -14.20 10.78 -0.55
CA LYS A 386 -14.83 10.66 -1.86
C LYS A 386 -14.63 9.27 -2.46
N ALA A 387 -15.19 8.25 -1.81
CA ALA A 387 -15.04 6.84 -2.15
C ALA A 387 -15.26 6.52 -3.64
N LYS A 388 -16.35 7.04 -4.24
CA LYS A 388 -16.68 6.77 -5.65
C LYS A 388 -15.57 7.22 -6.61
N HIS A 389 -15.00 8.41 -6.40
CA HIS A 389 -13.91 8.93 -7.23
C HIS A 389 -12.63 8.14 -7.01
N ALA A 390 -12.32 7.80 -5.75
CA ALA A 390 -11.13 7.03 -5.41
C ALA A 390 -11.16 5.62 -6.06
N VAL A 391 -12.28 4.90 -5.98
CA VAL A 391 -12.48 3.59 -6.64
C VAL A 391 -12.42 3.73 -8.16
N PHE A 392 -13.14 4.71 -8.73
CA PHE A 392 -13.16 4.94 -10.17
C PHE A 392 -11.74 5.12 -10.73
N PHE A 393 -10.93 6.03 -10.18
CA PHE A 393 -9.58 6.28 -10.69
C PHE A 393 -8.59 5.16 -10.39
N SER A 394 -8.81 4.34 -9.35
CA SER A 394 -8.05 3.11 -9.13
C SER A 394 -8.26 2.12 -10.27
N THR A 395 -9.52 1.92 -10.69
CA THR A 395 -9.91 0.98 -11.75
C THR A 395 -9.62 1.53 -13.14
N PHE A 396 -9.93 2.82 -13.37
CA PHE A 396 -9.80 3.47 -14.67
C PHE A 396 -8.41 3.32 -15.26
N ARG A 397 -7.38 3.68 -14.51
CA ARG A 397 -6.01 3.63 -15.03
C ARG A 397 -5.55 2.19 -15.29
N LYS A 398 -5.78 1.28 -14.34
CA LYS A 398 -5.20 -0.08 -14.41
C LYS A 398 -6.02 -1.02 -15.28
N VAL A 399 -7.34 -1.06 -15.11
CA VAL A 399 -8.21 -2.00 -15.82
C VAL A 399 -8.63 -1.44 -17.18
N ILE A 400 -9.08 -0.16 -17.22
CA ILE A 400 -9.66 0.40 -18.44
C ILE A 400 -8.57 0.92 -19.40
N LEU A 401 -7.43 1.40 -18.90
CA LEU A 401 -6.35 1.88 -19.77
C LEU A 401 -5.23 0.86 -19.94
N VAL A 402 -4.51 0.48 -18.87
CA VAL A 402 -3.30 -0.35 -18.98
C VAL A 402 -3.62 -1.71 -19.58
N THR A 403 -4.60 -2.44 -19.05
CA THR A 403 -4.88 -3.82 -19.49
C THR A 403 -5.21 -3.92 -20.98
N PRO A 404 -6.12 -3.12 -21.55
CA PRO A 404 -6.37 -3.14 -23.00
C PRO A 404 -5.17 -2.69 -23.82
N LEU A 405 -4.42 -1.67 -23.39
CA LEU A 405 -3.25 -1.20 -24.11
C LEU A 405 -2.16 -2.28 -24.17
N VAL A 406 -1.90 -3.00 -23.05
CA VAL A 406 -0.93 -4.11 -23.02
C VAL A 406 -1.31 -5.23 -23.99
N ILE A 407 -2.61 -5.52 -24.15
CA ILE A 407 -3.09 -6.59 -25.03
C ILE A 407 -3.09 -6.14 -26.51
N LEU A 408 -3.51 -4.90 -26.78
CA LEU A 408 -3.76 -4.43 -28.15
C LEU A 408 -2.52 -3.84 -28.83
N LEU A 409 -1.69 -3.06 -28.11
CA LEU A 409 -0.56 -2.35 -28.72
C LEU A 409 0.51 -3.27 -29.34
N PRO A 410 0.83 -4.44 -28.79
CA PRO A 410 1.82 -5.33 -29.43
C PRO A 410 1.42 -5.76 -30.83
N GLY A 411 0.15 -6.08 -31.06
CA GLY A 411 -0.37 -6.46 -32.38
C GLY A 411 -0.69 -5.26 -33.26
N PHE A 412 -0.97 -4.12 -32.67
CA PHE A 412 -1.29 -2.89 -33.40
C PHE A 412 -0.01 -2.21 -33.88
N LEU A 413 0.08 -1.88 -35.16
CA LEU A 413 1.25 -1.24 -35.79
C LEU A 413 2.56 -2.05 -35.71
N GLY A 414 2.53 -3.33 -35.34
CA GLY A 414 3.72 -4.17 -35.25
C GLY A 414 4.70 -3.77 -34.14
N LEU A 415 4.20 -3.14 -33.06
CA LEU A 415 5.05 -2.63 -31.97
C LEU A 415 5.70 -3.73 -31.13
N GLY A 416 5.17 -4.98 -31.17
CA GLY A 416 5.73 -6.09 -30.40
C GLY A 416 5.90 -5.77 -28.91
N THR A 417 7.07 -6.07 -28.36
CA THR A 417 7.40 -5.83 -26.94
C THR A 417 7.33 -4.33 -26.59
N ASN A 418 7.72 -3.42 -27.49
CA ASN A 418 7.66 -1.98 -27.26
C ASN A 418 6.24 -1.51 -26.92
N GLY A 419 5.20 -2.11 -27.55
CA GLY A 419 3.81 -1.82 -27.26
C GLY A 419 3.42 -2.07 -25.81
N ILE A 420 3.99 -3.12 -25.20
CA ILE A 420 3.73 -3.46 -23.80
C ILE A 420 4.35 -2.42 -22.84
N PHE A 421 5.60 -2.04 -23.11
CA PHE A 421 6.29 -1.06 -22.26
C PHE A 421 5.71 0.36 -22.39
N ILE A 422 5.20 0.75 -23.55
CA ILE A 422 4.60 2.08 -23.76
C ILE A 422 3.17 2.19 -23.20
N ALA A 423 2.50 1.08 -22.89
CA ALA A 423 1.17 1.08 -22.30
C ALA A 423 1.12 1.80 -20.94
N GLU A 424 2.15 1.62 -20.10
CA GLU A 424 2.22 2.28 -18.78
C GLU A 424 2.34 3.80 -18.90
N PRO A 425 3.29 4.39 -19.70
CA PRO A 425 3.35 5.84 -19.87
C PRO A 425 2.08 6.46 -20.47
N ILE A 426 1.45 5.84 -21.44
CA ILE A 426 0.17 6.33 -21.99
C ILE A 426 -0.88 6.40 -20.87
N SER A 427 -1.01 5.33 -20.09
CA SER A 427 -1.96 5.28 -18.98
C SER A 427 -1.65 6.27 -17.87
N GLN A 428 -0.38 6.52 -17.58
CA GLN A 428 0.05 7.51 -16.58
C GLN A 428 -0.32 8.91 -17.02
N PHE A 429 -0.08 9.25 -18.28
CA PHE A 429 -0.44 10.55 -18.84
C PHE A 429 -1.95 10.79 -18.80
N ILE A 430 -2.73 9.88 -19.35
CA ILE A 430 -4.20 10.01 -19.42
C ILE A 430 -4.81 9.91 -18.01
N GLY A 431 -4.48 8.86 -17.28
CA GLY A 431 -5.05 8.58 -15.96
C GLY A 431 -4.62 9.60 -14.90
N GLY A 432 -3.35 9.99 -14.89
CA GLY A 432 -2.81 11.01 -13.99
C GLY A 432 -3.46 12.37 -14.21
N THR A 433 -3.52 12.83 -15.48
CA THR A 433 -4.16 14.10 -15.84
C THR A 433 -5.64 14.08 -15.52
N ALA A 434 -6.37 13.02 -15.90
CA ALA A 434 -7.80 12.90 -15.61
C ALA A 434 -8.10 12.88 -14.11
N CYS A 435 -7.33 12.14 -13.32
CA CYS A 435 -7.48 12.07 -11.86
C CYS A 435 -7.26 13.44 -11.22
N PHE A 436 -6.15 14.09 -11.57
CA PHE A 436 -5.77 15.37 -10.97
C PHE A 436 -6.72 16.52 -11.35
N THR A 437 -7.10 16.63 -12.62
CA THR A 437 -8.06 17.65 -13.09
C THR A 437 -9.43 17.46 -12.45
N THR A 438 -9.93 16.23 -12.40
CA THR A 438 -11.21 15.93 -11.71
C THR A 438 -11.13 16.26 -10.22
N MET A 439 -10.02 15.99 -9.57
CA MET A 439 -9.78 16.38 -8.18
C MET A 439 -9.85 17.90 -8.01
N LEU A 440 -9.19 18.67 -8.86
CA LEU A 440 -9.21 20.14 -8.80
C LEU A 440 -10.64 20.69 -8.99
N PHE A 441 -11.40 20.17 -9.96
CA PHE A 441 -12.79 20.58 -10.16
C PHE A 441 -13.68 20.22 -8.98
N THR A 442 -13.52 19.00 -8.43
CA THR A 442 -14.29 18.54 -7.28
C THR A 442 -14.06 19.43 -6.05
N ILE A 443 -12.80 19.77 -5.76
CA ILE A 443 -12.44 20.64 -4.65
C ILE A 443 -13.01 22.04 -4.85
N ARG A 444 -12.85 22.64 -6.04
CA ARG A 444 -13.40 23.97 -6.33
C ARG A 444 -14.91 24.02 -6.13
N LYS A 445 -15.65 23.01 -6.64
CA LYS A 445 -17.10 22.91 -6.51
C LYS A 445 -17.53 22.77 -5.04
N GLU A 446 -16.82 21.94 -4.28
CA GLU A 446 -17.14 21.65 -2.90
C GLU A 446 -16.88 22.84 -1.97
N ILE A 447 -15.77 23.52 -2.17
CA ILE A 447 -15.44 24.74 -1.41
C ILE A 447 -16.46 25.84 -1.69
N LYS A 448 -16.82 26.07 -2.97
CA LYS A 448 -17.87 27.05 -3.32
C LYS A 448 -19.21 26.71 -2.64
N ARG A 449 -19.62 25.43 -2.69
CA ARG A 449 -20.87 24.96 -2.07
C ARG A 449 -20.91 25.14 -0.55
N ASN A 450 -19.79 24.88 0.10
CA ASN A 450 -19.71 24.97 1.57
C ASN A 450 -19.57 26.41 2.07
N ILE A 451 -18.88 27.28 1.32
CA ILE A 451 -18.87 28.74 1.62
C ILE A 451 -20.28 29.31 1.48
N HIS A 452 -21.01 28.96 0.41
CA HIS A 452 -22.39 29.42 0.21
C HIS A 452 -23.33 28.97 1.34
N ARG A 453 -23.18 27.73 1.82
CA ARG A 453 -23.96 27.21 2.96
C ARG A 453 -23.60 27.85 4.32
N SER A 454 -22.39 28.42 4.47
CA SER A 454 -22.00 29.13 5.69
C SER A 454 -22.47 30.57 5.71
N ILE A 455 -22.83 31.14 4.56
CA ILE A 455 -23.39 32.51 4.42
C ILE A 455 -24.91 32.51 4.59
N VAL A 456 -25.56 31.36 4.27
CA VAL A 456 -27.04 31.20 4.33
C VAL A 456 -27.53 30.66 5.70
N LYS A 457 -26.61 30.33 6.60
CA LYS A 457 -26.88 30.04 8.02
C LYS A 457 -26.40 31.18 8.89
#